data_80bac6ba07231f6636cba0288a8ab71d
#
_entry.id   80bac6ba07231f6636cba0288a8ab71d
#
_cell.length_a   1.000
_cell.length_b   1.000
_cell.length_c   1.000
_cell.angle_alpha   90.00
_cell.angle_beta   90.00
_cell.angle_gamma   90.00
#
_symmetry.space_group_name_H-M   'P 1'
#
loop_
_entity.id
_entity.type
_entity.pdbx_description
1 polymer ?
#
loop_
_entity_poly.entity_id
_entity_poly.type
_entity_poly.pdbx_seq_one_letter_code
_entity_poly.pdbx_strand_id
1 'polypeptide(L)'
;MKHLLKPAVLAFLWPNDSRSESNPNLYAWGNNTSGQLGLGSEISKAFPCVVEDLKREHISKVFSSGQCSSSVAINPIGEVFTWGNGLDNILGHNTGEANVITPTKLNLETSFTKVAVGGGHMIGLTKDGTLMSWGLDDCGQCGHEVIKQVVDPRAFRPQLLRGKSPGIVKGDLDGVKIVDVACGKYFSVALSEEGHVYTWGAGREYALGHGNRDSCKTPKRVSGLDGVKITQITCGRNFVMARDNEGAIYAWGSNEYGQLGLGLIEKFKAQPQKLRLLKDVVEISCGDFHVLALTSQGEVFSWGSGGDGQLGHGNNSSQATPTVINNLPKIAHVACGGGHSGFITQDFRLFMCGRGIDGQLGRQGKIESIASNRNIPLQVEHFSRSRVLQVAAGMHHSLALVIDN
;
A
#
# COMPACT_ATOMS: atom_id res chain seq x y z
N MET A 1 33.72 -14.96 -13.79
CA MET A 1 32.87 -13.91 -14.39
C MET A 1 31.54 -13.93 -13.65
N LYS A 2 31.36 -13.03 -12.67
CA LYS A 2 30.12 -12.89 -11.90
C LYS A 2 29.21 -11.96 -12.67
N HIS A 3 28.14 -12.46 -13.24
CA HIS A 3 27.06 -11.63 -13.77
C HIS A 3 26.38 -10.93 -12.60
N LEU A 4 26.64 -9.63 -12.46
CA LEU A 4 25.90 -8.70 -11.62
C LEU A 4 24.48 -8.56 -12.20
N LEU A 5 23.53 -9.28 -11.61
CA LEU A 5 22.11 -8.98 -11.78
C LEU A 5 21.87 -7.61 -11.12
N LYS A 6 21.55 -6.61 -11.93
CA LYS A 6 21.10 -5.30 -11.49
C LYS A 6 19.83 -5.50 -10.63
N PRO A 7 19.65 -4.74 -9.52
CA PRO A 7 18.42 -4.80 -8.76
C PRO A 7 17.27 -4.34 -9.65
N ALA A 8 16.32 -5.23 -9.89
CA ALA A 8 15.04 -4.92 -10.50
C ALA A 8 14.18 -4.17 -9.48
N VAL A 9 14.46 -2.88 -9.30
CA VAL A 9 13.48 -1.92 -8.82
C VAL A 9 12.40 -1.90 -9.89
N LEU A 10 11.19 -2.35 -9.56
CA LEU A 10 9.90 -2.26 -10.26
C LEU A 10 9.90 -1.41 -11.57
N ALA A 11 10.69 -1.75 -12.53
CA ALA A 11 10.40 -1.53 -13.90
C ALA A 11 9.66 -2.81 -14.35
N PHE A 12 8.34 -2.84 -14.15
CA PHE A 12 7.54 -3.58 -15.07
C PHE A 12 7.87 -2.98 -16.43
N LEU A 13 8.88 -3.56 -17.05
CA LEU A 13 9.09 -3.39 -18.45
C LEU A 13 7.80 -3.87 -19.09
N TRP A 14 7.00 -2.93 -19.54
CA TRP A 14 6.12 -3.16 -20.65
C TRP A 14 6.96 -3.95 -21.64
N PRO A 15 6.66 -5.21 -21.94
CA PRO A 15 7.43 -5.92 -22.93
C PRO A 15 7.33 -5.10 -24.22
N ASN A 16 8.47 -4.67 -24.75
CA ASN A 16 8.56 -4.09 -26.10
C ASN A 16 8.31 -5.21 -27.14
N ASP A 17 7.20 -5.92 -27.00
CA ASP A 17 6.74 -6.86 -28.00
C ASP A 17 5.69 -6.13 -28.84
N SER A 18 6.04 -5.81 -30.07
CA SER A 18 5.28 -5.07 -31.07
C SER A 18 4.01 -5.77 -31.58
N ARG A 19 3.41 -6.64 -30.76
CA ARG A 19 2.07 -7.21 -30.99
C ARG A 19 1.10 -6.40 -30.17
N SER A 20 0.03 -5.92 -30.77
CA SER A 20 -1.10 -5.16 -30.24
C SER A 20 -1.60 -5.72 -28.88
N GLU A 21 -0.90 -5.44 -27.78
CA GLU A 21 -1.41 -5.77 -26.46
C GLU A 21 -2.50 -4.76 -26.11
N SER A 22 -3.69 -5.26 -25.80
CA SER A 22 -4.82 -4.47 -25.30
C SER A 22 -4.40 -3.77 -24.01
N ASN A 23 -4.77 -2.49 -23.84
CA ASN A 23 -4.56 -1.77 -22.60
C ASN A 23 -5.23 -2.51 -21.43
N PRO A 24 -4.58 -2.56 -20.23
CA PRO A 24 -5.18 -3.24 -19.10
C PRO A 24 -6.45 -2.52 -18.63
N ASN A 25 -7.46 -3.30 -18.27
CA ASN A 25 -8.66 -2.84 -17.59
C ASN A 25 -8.42 -2.81 -16.07
N LEU A 26 -8.99 -1.81 -15.38
CA LEU A 26 -9.04 -1.79 -13.92
C LEU A 26 -10.30 -2.52 -13.45
N TYR A 27 -10.13 -3.50 -12.59
CA TYR A 27 -11.19 -4.20 -11.88
C TYR A 27 -11.19 -3.85 -10.39
N ALA A 28 -12.38 -3.77 -9.79
CA ALA A 28 -12.57 -3.50 -8.37
C ALA A 28 -13.64 -4.43 -7.77
N TRP A 29 -13.46 -4.87 -6.51
CA TRP A 29 -14.40 -5.70 -5.78
C TRP A 29 -14.19 -5.60 -4.26
N GLY A 30 -15.18 -6.09 -3.48
CA GLY A 30 -15.20 -6.02 -2.02
C GLY A 30 -16.21 -5.01 -1.50
N ASN A 31 -15.94 -4.45 -0.33
CA ASN A 31 -16.74 -3.39 0.30
C ASN A 31 -16.77 -2.12 -0.54
N ASN A 32 -17.93 -1.45 -0.59
CA ASN A 32 -18.12 -0.22 -1.36
C ASN A 32 -18.92 0.86 -0.62
N THR A 33 -19.05 0.76 0.69
CA THR A 33 -19.87 1.69 1.49
C THR A 33 -19.39 3.14 1.47
N SER A 34 -18.20 3.39 0.96
CA SER A 34 -17.64 4.74 0.74
C SER A 34 -17.36 5.03 -0.74
N GLY A 35 -17.86 4.19 -1.67
CA GLY A 35 -17.58 4.37 -3.10
C GLY A 35 -16.17 3.91 -3.56
N GLN A 36 -15.41 3.21 -2.70
CA GLN A 36 -14.02 2.82 -2.95
C GLN A 36 -13.80 1.89 -4.15
N LEU A 37 -14.85 1.30 -4.71
CA LEU A 37 -14.76 0.53 -5.94
C LEU A 37 -14.79 1.40 -7.21
N GLY A 38 -15.26 2.66 -7.12
CA GLY A 38 -15.31 3.56 -8.27
C GLY A 38 -16.33 3.18 -9.34
N LEU A 39 -17.42 2.52 -8.96
CA LEU A 39 -18.44 1.97 -9.88
C LEU A 39 -19.69 2.85 -10.02
N GLY A 40 -19.63 4.13 -9.61
CA GLY A 40 -20.76 5.05 -9.64
C GLY A 40 -21.86 4.75 -8.61
N SER A 41 -21.57 3.94 -7.59
CA SER A 41 -22.49 3.56 -6.53
C SER A 41 -21.74 3.21 -5.24
N GLU A 42 -22.46 3.04 -4.13
CA GLU A 42 -21.92 2.54 -2.84
C GLU A 42 -22.29 1.06 -2.59
N ILE A 43 -22.68 0.32 -3.63
CA ILE A 43 -23.08 -1.10 -3.52
C ILE A 43 -21.83 -1.99 -3.59
N SER A 44 -21.55 -2.75 -2.53
CA SER A 44 -20.48 -3.73 -2.48
C SER A 44 -20.58 -4.81 -3.56
N LYS A 45 -19.44 -5.30 -4.03
CA LYS A 45 -19.35 -6.33 -5.06
C LYS A 45 -18.49 -7.49 -4.58
N ALA A 46 -19.04 -8.68 -4.54
CA ALA A 46 -18.30 -9.87 -4.10
C ALA A 46 -17.39 -10.49 -5.19
N PHE A 47 -17.48 -10.01 -6.41
CA PHE A 47 -16.69 -10.46 -7.56
C PHE A 47 -16.16 -9.25 -8.35
N PRO A 48 -15.05 -9.42 -9.09
CA PRO A 48 -14.43 -8.34 -9.85
C PRO A 48 -15.39 -7.68 -10.86
N CYS A 49 -15.46 -6.35 -10.82
CA CYS A 49 -16.21 -5.52 -11.75
C CYS A 49 -15.29 -4.50 -12.42
N VAL A 50 -15.46 -4.25 -13.70
CA VAL A 50 -14.66 -3.27 -14.45
C VAL A 50 -15.02 -1.87 -14.00
N VAL A 51 -14.01 -1.01 -13.79
CA VAL A 51 -14.17 0.43 -13.55
C VAL A 51 -14.23 1.14 -14.90
N GLU A 52 -15.44 1.29 -15.41
CA GLU A 52 -15.70 1.76 -16.80
C GLU A 52 -15.10 3.15 -17.08
N ASP A 53 -15.17 4.07 -16.11
CA ASP A 53 -14.72 5.46 -16.26
C ASP A 53 -13.21 5.59 -16.52
N LEU A 54 -12.43 4.55 -16.20
CA LEU A 54 -10.98 4.55 -16.41
C LEU A 54 -10.51 3.79 -17.67
N LYS A 55 -11.39 3.18 -18.45
CA LYS A 55 -11.00 2.42 -19.65
C LYS A 55 -10.20 3.25 -20.67
N ARG A 56 -10.51 4.55 -20.79
CA ARG A 56 -9.84 5.45 -21.75
C ARG A 56 -8.60 6.12 -21.20
N GLU A 57 -8.36 6.00 -19.90
CA GLU A 57 -7.25 6.66 -19.20
C GLU A 57 -5.97 5.84 -19.21
N HIS A 58 -6.00 4.61 -19.76
CA HIS A 58 -4.83 3.72 -19.89
C HIS A 58 -4.06 3.53 -18.59
N ILE A 59 -4.76 3.19 -17.50
CA ILE A 59 -4.16 3.10 -16.16
C ILE A 59 -2.96 2.14 -16.16
N SER A 60 -1.85 2.61 -15.60
CA SER A 60 -0.58 1.87 -15.51
C SER A 60 -0.26 1.38 -14.11
N LYS A 61 -0.84 2.01 -13.06
CA LYS A 61 -0.60 1.64 -11.67
C LYS A 61 -1.84 1.88 -10.83
N VAL A 62 -2.05 1.03 -9.82
CA VAL A 62 -3.11 1.18 -8.83
C VAL A 62 -2.55 1.05 -7.41
N PHE A 63 -3.13 1.81 -6.47
CA PHE A 63 -2.71 1.82 -5.07
C PHE A 63 -3.93 1.86 -4.15
N SER A 64 -3.79 1.19 -3.04
CA SER A 64 -4.66 1.27 -1.87
C SER A 64 -3.87 0.80 -0.66
N SER A 65 -4.44 0.89 0.53
CA SER A 65 -3.78 0.35 1.72
C SER A 65 -4.78 -0.27 2.68
N GLY A 66 -4.28 -1.16 3.54
CA GLY A 66 -5.06 -1.80 4.59
C GLY A 66 -5.70 -0.82 5.58
N GLN A 67 -5.25 0.44 5.62
CA GLN A 67 -5.68 1.41 6.62
C GLN A 67 -6.84 2.31 6.16
N CYS A 68 -7.27 2.25 4.89
CA CYS A 68 -8.31 3.14 4.37
C CYS A 68 -9.26 2.49 3.36
N SER A 69 -10.39 3.17 3.15
CA SER A 69 -11.40 2.86 2.13
C SER A 69 -11.31 3.84 0.95
N SER A 70 -10.11 4.09 0.46
CA SER A 70 -9.84 4.95 -0.70
C SER A 70 -8.94 4.24 -1.70
N SER A 71 -9.09 4.58 -2.96
CA SER A 71 -8.40 3.98 -4.09
C SER A 71 -7.72 5.03 -4.93
N VAL A 72 -6.61 4.67 -5.54
CA VAL A 72 -5.79 5.53 -6.40
C VAL A 72 -5.41 4.80 -7.68
N ALA A 73 -5.46 5.49 -8.80
CA ALA A 73 -4.91 5.05 -10.07
C ALA A 73 -3.99 6.11 -10.67
N ILE A 74 -2.96 5.68 -11.40
CA ILE A 74 -2.04 6.56 -12.13
C ILE A 74 -1.97 6.08 -13.57
N ASN A 75 -2.07 7.01 -14.52
CA ASN A 75 -1.87 6.74 -15.94
C ASN A 75 -0.38 6.90 -16.35
N PRO A 76 0.04 6.52 -17.58
CA PRO A 76 1.44 6.57 -18.01
C PRO A 76 2.06 7.96 -18.02
N ILE A 77 1.27 9.02 -18.17
CA ILE A 77 1.78 10.41 -18.13
C ILE A 77 1.93 10.94 -16.71
N GLY A 78 1.44 10.19 -15.70
CA GLY A 78 1.60 10.51 -14.28
C GLY A 78 0.42 11.29 -13.68
N GLU A 79 -0.73 11.33 -14.34
CA GLU A 79 -1.96 11.87 -13.78
C GLU A 79 -2.54 10.91 -12.73
N VAL A 80 -3.03 11.47 -11.63
CA VAL A 80 -3.56 10.73 -10.49
C VAL A 80 -5.08 10.85 -10.46
N PHE A 81 -5.74 9.72 -10.27
CA PHE A 81 -7.18 9.61 -10.02
C PHE A 81 -7.39 9.06 -8.61
N THR A 82 -8.27 9.68 -7.83
CA THR A 82 -8.61 9.25 -6.47
C THR A 82 -10.10 9.14 -6.28
N TRP A 83 -10.56 8.16 -5.50
CA TRP A 83 -11.96 7.93 -5.18
C TRP A 83 -12.12 7.11 -3.89
N GLY A 84 -13.34 7.01 -3.41
CA GLY A 84 -13.68 6.33 -2.16
C GLY A 84 -13.99 7.31 -1.03
N ASN A 85 -13.56 6.98 0.19
CA ASN A 85 -13.78 7.80 1.38
C ASN A 85 -13.12 9.18 1.24
N GLY A 86 -13.92 10.25 1.39
CA GLY A 86 -13.48 11.65 1.26
C GLY A 86 -13.18 12.36 2.59
N LEU A 87 -13.31 11.67 3.73
CA LEU A 87 -13.05 12.27 5.05
C LEU A 87 -11.65 12.90 5.11
N ASP A 88 -11.53 13.99 5.86
CA ASP A 88 -10.27 14.71 6.10
C ASP A 88 -9.55 15.16 4.80
N ASN A 89 -10.28 15.33 3.70
CA ASN A 89 -9.73 15.67 2.38
C ASN A 89 -8.67 14.66 1.87
N ILE A 90 -8.76 13.40 2.28
CA ILE A 90 -7.79 12.35 1.88
C ILE A 90 -7.69 12.19 0.35
N LEU A 91 -8.76 12.48 -0.39
CA LEU A 91 -8.80 12.39 -1.86
C LEU A 91 -8.12 13.59 -2.56
N GLY A 92 -7.88 14.70 -1.84
CA GLY A 92 -7.16 15.86 -2.36
C GLY A 92 -7.98 16.83 -3.24
N HIS A 93 -9.29 16.61 -3.38
CA HIS A 93 -10.16 17.42 -4.28
C HIS A 93 -10.68 18.72 -3.66
N ASN A 94 -10.49 18.93 -2.35
CA ASN A 94 -11.04 20.09 -1.61
C ASN A 94 -12.59 20.19 -1.69
N THR A 95 -13.28 19.09 -1.89
CA THR A 95 -14.75 19.01 -2.02
C THR A 95 -15.48 18.83 -0.69
N GLY A 96 -14.77 19.00 0.44
CA GLY A 96 -15.29 18.67 1.76
C GLY A 96 -15.06 17.20 2.15
N GLU A 97 -15.93 16.67 3.01
CA GLU A 97 -15.81 15.32 3.55
C GLU A 97 -16.66 14.27 2.78
N ALA A 98 -17.11 14.62 1.56
CA ALA A 98 -17.99 13.73 0.80
C ALA A 98 -17.21 12.56 0.16
N ASN A 99 -17.82 11.37 0.17
CA ASN A 99 -17.34 10.24 -0.60
C ASN A 99 -17.36 10.55 -2.10
N VAL A 100 -16.38 10.05 -2.83
CA VAL A 100 -16.30 10.15 -4.29
C VAL A 100 -16.48 8.75 -4.87
N ILE A 101 -17.62 8.53 -5.52
CA ILE A 101 -18.07 7.18 -5.96
C ILE A 101 -17.55 6.79 -7.36
N THR A 102 -16.91 7.71 -8.07
CA THR A 102 -16.27 7.49 -9.37
C THR A 102 -14.83 8.01 -9.34
N PRO A 103 -13.90 7.39 -10.08
CA PRO A 103 -12.54 7.90 -10.18
C PRO A 103 -12.51 9.35 -10.67
N THR A 104 -11.91 10.23 -9.88
CA THR A 104 -11.84 11.66 -10.18
C THR A 104 -10.38 12.10 -10.25
N LYS A 105 -10.02 12.75 -11.36
CA LYS A 105 -8.66 13.25 -11.60
C LYS A 105 -8.30 14.36 -10.61
N LEU A 106 -7.12 14.25 -10.00
CA LEU A 106 -6.53 15.34 -9.23
C LEU A 106 -6.05 16.45 -10.18
N ASN A 107 -6.53 17.66 -9.94
CA ASN A 107 -6.11 18.81 -10.74
C ASN A 107 -4.80 19.41 -10.21
N LEU A 108 -3.69 18.75 -10.52
CA LEU A 108 -2.33 19.15 -10.14
C LEU A 108 -1.46 19.21 -11.40
N GLU A 109 -0.67 20.28 -11.54
CA GLU A 109 0.25 20.49 -12.67
C GLU A 109 1.57 19.72 -12.51
N THR A 110 1.50 18.50 -11.96
CA THR A 110 2.71 17.67 -11.77
C THR A 110 2.42 16.21 -12.12
N SER A 111 3.46 15.48 -12.49
CA SER A 111 3.37 14.06 -12.84
C SER A 111 3.90 13.19 -11.72
N PHE A 112 3.10 12.24 -11.30
CA PHE A 112 3.43 11.31 -10.22
C PHE A 112 3.89 9.95 -10.75
N THR A 113 4.78 9.31 -10.00
CA THR A 113 5.26 7.94 -10.27
C THR A 113 4.67 6.93 -9.29
N LYS A 114 4.29 7.38 -8.08
CA LYS A 114 3.69 6.57 -7.02
C LYS A 114 2.83 7.45 -6.10
N VAL A 115 1.78 6.88 -5.53
CA VAL A 115 1.04 7.44 -4.40
C VAL A 115 0.97 6.40 -3.30
N ALA A 116 1.42 6.75 -2.10
CA ALA A 116 1.23 5.96 -0.89
C ALA A 116 -0.03 6.43 -0.16
N VAL A 117 -0.82 5.50 0.32
CA VAL A 117 -2.12 5.74 0.96
C VAL A 117 -2.04 5.35 2.43
N GLY A 118 -2.32 6.28 3.33
CA GLY A 118 -2.38 6.07 4.78
C GLY A 118 -3.81 5.99 5.31
N GLY A 119 -3.99 6.02 6.63
CA GLY A 119 -5.31 5.92 7.26
C GLY A 119 -6.20 7.17 7.09
N GLY A 120 -5.62 8.31 6.74
CA GLY A 120 -6.35 9.56 6.52
C GLY A 120 -5.58 10.56 5.65
N HIS A 121 -4.41 10.18 5.14
CA HIS A 121 -3.55 11.03 4.30
C HIS A 121 -2.95 10.25 3.14
N MET A 122 -2.46 10.96 2.14
CA MET A 122 -1.73 10.40 1.00
C MET A 122 -0.44 11.17 0.76
N ILE A 123 0.54 10.48 0.17
CA ILE A 123 1.80 11.07 -0.29
C ILE A 123 2.05 10.64 -1.72
N GLY A 124 2.18 11.62 -2.62
CA GLY A 124 2.56 11.43 -4.00
C GLY A 124 4.07 11.68 -4.21
N LEU A 125 4.73 10.75 -4.87
CA LEU A 125 6.10 10.87 -5.34
C LEU A 125 6.06 11.32 -6.80
N THR A 126 6.66 12.46 -7.10
CA THR A 126 6.74 13.02 -8.45
C THR A 126 7.90 12.41 -9.27
N LYS A 127 7.95 12.66 -10.57
CA LYS A 127 9.01 12.15 -11.47
C LYS A 127 10.40 12.68 -11.14
N ASP A 128 10.48 13.89 -10.58
CA ASP A 128 11.75 14.53 -10.17
C ASP A 128 12.23 14.16 -8.78
N GLY A 129 11.45 13.34 -8.04
CA GLY A 129 11.78 12.89 -6.69
C GLY A 129 11.29 13.84 -5.58
N THR A 130 10.45 14.81 -5.90
CA THR A 130 9.77 15.67 -4.91
C THR A 130 8.57 14.93 -4.30
N LEU A 131 8.22 15.27 -3.06
CA LEU A 131 7.04 14.74 -2.40
C LEU A 131 5.96 15.79 -2.25
N MET A 132 4.73 15.40 -2.56
CA MET A 132 3.51 16.15 -2.22
C MET A 132 2.63 15.30 -1.31
N SER A 133 1.99 15.90 -0.33
CA SER A 133 1.10 15.21 0.60
C SER A 133 -0.19 15.99 0.82
N TRP A 134 -1.25 15.29 1.20
CA TRP A 134 -2.57 15.85 1.50
C TRP A 134 -3.37 14.96 2.43
N GLY A 135 -4.49 15.46 2.93
CA GLY A 135 -5.37 14.76 3.85
C GLY A 135 -5.12 15.14 5.32
N LEU A 136 -5.51 14.27 6.23
CA LEU A 136 -5.40 14.46 7.69
C LEU A 136 -3.96 14.77 8.12
N ASP A 137 -3.83 15.75 9.03
CA ASP A 137 -2.51 16.18 9.55
C ASP A 137 -2.46 16.44 11.07
N ASP A 138 -3.31 15.79 11.82
CA ASP A 138 -3.39 15.96 13.29
C ASP A 138 -2.07 15.64 14.01
N CYS A 139 -1.24 14.79 13.43
CA CYS A 139 0.05 14.39 13.98
C CYS A 139 1.25 14.94 13.17
N GLY A 140 1.01 15.75 12.16
CA GLY A 140 2.05 16.24 11.25
C GLY A 140 2.42 15.27 10.13
N GLN A 141 1.57 14.28 9.84
CA GLN A 141 1.86 13.23 8.85
C GLN A 141 1.94 13.74 7.41
N CYS A 142 1.41 14.93 7.10
CA CYS A 142 1.61 15.55 5.81
C CYS A 142 3.01 16.18 5.64
N GLY A 143 3.70 16.56 6.73
CA GLY A 143 5.08 17.04 6.67
C GLY A 143 5.27 18.40 6.00
N HIS A 144 4.23 19.22 5.85
CA HIS A 144 4.30 20.58 5.33
C HIS A 144 3.48 21.55 6.18
N GLU A 145 3.86 22.82 6.21
CA GLU A 145 3.11 23.85 6.92
C GLU A 145 1.75 24.13 6.27
N VAL A 146 0.78 24.48 7.11
CA VAL A 146 -0.52 24.95 6.64
C VAL A 146 -0.32 26.32 6.00
N ILE A 147 -0.59 26.47 4.72
CA ILE A 147 -1.03 27.78 4.22
C ILE A 147 -2.36 28.02 4.94
N LYS A 148 -2.40 28.96 5.89
CA LYS A 148 -3.62 29.35 6.60
C LYS A 148 -4.67 29.65 5.53
N GLN A 149 -5.62 28.75 5.30
CA GLN A 149 -6.79 29.10 4.51
C GLN A 149 -7.47 30.22 5.25
N VAL A 150 -7.64 31.36 4.57
CA VAL A 150 -8.41 32.50 5.09
C VAL A 150 -9.84 31.99 5.22
N VAL A 151 -10.20 31.59 6.43
CA VAL A 151 -11.58 31.24 6.75
C VAL A 151 -12.37 32.54 6.58
N ASP A 152 -13.36 32.55 5.67
CA ASP A 152 -14.28 33.67 5.58
C ASP A 152 -14.90 33.88 6.97
N PRO A 153 -14.66 35.04 7.63
CA PRO A 153 -15.17 35.28 8.98
C PRO A 153 -16.71 35.32 9.04
N ARG A 154 -17.38 35.31 7.88
CA ARG A 154 -18.85 35.39 7.72
C ARG A 154 -19.46 33.95 7.58
N ALA A 155 -18.66 32.88 7.42
CA ALA A 155 -19.20 31.54 7.41
C ALA A 155 -19.74 31.17 8.79
N PHE A 156 -21.04 30.87 8.87
CA PHE A 156 -21.81 30.67 10.11
C PHE A 156 -21.37 29.43 10.95
N ARG A 157 -20.45 28.64 10.42
CA ARG A 157 -19.59 27.65 11.11
C ARG A 157 -18.26 27.62 10.40
N PRO A 158 -17.14 27.93 11.04
CA PRO A 158 -15.85 27.53 10.52
C PRO A 158 -15.81 26.01 10.58
N GLN A 159 -16.09 25.33 9.47
CA GLN A 159 -15.64 23.98 9.29
C GLN A 159 -14.12 24.07 9.26
N LEU A 160 -13.47 23.75 10.37
CA LEU A 160 -12.07 23.41 10.40
C LEU A 160 -11.94 22.18 9.52
N LEU A 161 -11.59 22.36 8.24
CA LEU A 161 -11.15 21.28 7.40
C LEU A 161 -9.91 20.69 8.10
N ARG A 162 -10.04 19.52 8.74
CA ARG A 162 -8.93 18.83 9.41
C ARG A 162 -7.87 18.39 8.42
N GLY A 163 -8.25 18.24 7.15
CA GLY A 163 -7.38 17.76 6.09
C GLY A 163 -6.74 18.89 5.29
N LYS A 164 -5.48 18.68 4.94
CA LYS A 164 -4.69 19.59 4.09
C LYS A 164 -4.96 19.35 2.62
N SER A 165 -4.92 20.42 1.83
CA SER A 165 -4.80 20.35 0.37
C SER A 165 -3.41 19.85 -0.03
N PRO A 166 -3.24 19.34 -1.27
CA PRO A 166 -1.93 18.92 -1.76
C PRO A 166 -0.88 20.02 -1.62
N GLY A 167 0.23 19.71 -0.95
CA GLY A 167 1.33 20.63 -0.68
C GLY A 167 2.67 19.90 -0.67
N ILE A 168 3.77 20.64 -0.93
CA ILE A 168 5.13 20.09 -0.98
C ILE A 168 5.60 19.75 0.44
N VAL A 169 6.07 18.53 0.65
CA VAL A 169 6.70 18.09 1.91
C VAL A 169 8.06 18.79 2.06
N LYS A 170 8.33 19.33 3.25
CA LYS A 170 9.53 20.09 3.59
C LYS A 170 10.33 19.43 4.73
N GLY A 171 11.39 20.07 5.18
CA GLY A 171 12.24 19.62 6.28
C GLY A 171 13.52 18.95 5.79
N ASP A 172 13.99 17.88 6.44
CA ASP A 172 15.25 17.20 6.10
C ASP A 172 15.30 16.58 4.68
N LEU A 173 14.29 16.84 3.85
CA LEU A 173 14.24 16.39 2.45
C LEU A 173 14.67 17.45 1.42
N ASP A 174 15.05 18.64 1.87
CA ASP A 174 15.51 19.70 0.96
C ASP A 174 16.79 19.25 0.23
N GLY A 175 16.73 19.15 -1.09
CA GLY A 175 17.84 18.64 -1.94
C GLY A 175 18.01 17.13 -1.94
N VAL A 176 17.15 16.38 -1.25
CA VAL A 176 17.18 14.91 -1.22
C VAL A 176 16.25 14.35 -2.29
N LYS A 177 16.79 13.57 -3.22
CA LYS A 177 16.00 12.87 -4.21
C LYS A 177 15.34 11.63 -3.62
N ILE A 178 14.02 11.63 -3.56
CA ILE A 178 13.22 10.49 -3.07
C ILE A 178 12.91 9.54 -4.20
N VAL A 179 12.98 8.23 -3.90
CA VAL A 179 12.75 7.13 -4.87
C VAL A 179 11.62 6.20 -4.46
N ASP A 180 11.21 6.23 -3.18
CA ASP A 180 10.09 5.44 -2.70
C ASP A 180 9.38 6.10 -1.52
N VAL A 181 8.07 5.83 -1.35
CA VAL A 181 7.23 6.33 -0.27
C VAL A 181 6.29 5.25 0.24
N ALA A 182 5.99 5.28 1.53
CA ALA A 182 5.00 4.43 2.18
C ALA A 182 4.28 5.21 3.29
N CYS A 183 3.05 4.83 3.59
CA CYS A 183 2.26 5.40 4.67
C CYS A 183 1.82 4.32 5.65
N GLY A 184 1.90 4.63 6.95
CA GLY A 184 1.15 3.90 7.98
C GLY A 184 -0.17 4.60 8.28
N LYS A 185 -0.80 4.26 9.40
CA LYS A 185 -2.12 4.83 9.70
C LYS A 185 -2.07 6.36 9.86
N TYR A 186 -1.10 6.87 10.60
CA TYR A 186 -0.95 8.31 10.91
C TYR A 186 0.50 8.77 10.82
N PHE A 187 1.33 8.09 10.05
CA PHE A 187 2.73 8.45 9.83
C PHE A 187 3.15 8.14 8.40
N SER A 188 4.26 8.69 8.01
CA SER A 188 4.79 8.72 6.66
C SER A 188 6.23 8.27 6.63
N VAL A 189 6.64 7.62 5.57
CA VAL A 189 8.00 7.13 5.33
C VAL A 189 8.44 7.47 3.92
N ALA A 190 9.67 7.97 3.78
CA ALA A 190 10.31 8.20 2.48
C ALA A 190 11.68 7.53 2.43
N LEU A 191 12.06 7.08 1.24
CA LEU A 191 13.35 6.47 0.93
C LEU A 191 14.09 7.33 -0.08
N SER A 192 15.31 7.74 0.24
CA SER A 192 16.17 8.46 -0.69
C SER A 192 16.90 7.53 -1.68
N GLU A 193 17.43 8.10 -2.76
CA GLU A 193 18.23 7.38 -3.76
C GLU A 193 19.52 6.77 -3.16
N GLU A 194 20.06 7.40 -2.11
CA GLU A 194 21.21 6.89 -1.36
C GLU A 194 20.88 5.72 -0.43
N GLY A 195 19.58 5.44 -0.21
CA GLY A 195 19.11 4.38 0.67
C GLY A 195 18.84 4.83 2.11
N HIS A 196 18.74 6.14 2.36
CA HIS A 196 18.36 6.67 3.67
C HIS A 196 16.83 6.67 3.85
N VAL A 197 16.39 6.32 5.05
CA VAL A 197 14.96 6.30 5.41
C VAL A 197 14.64 7.52 6.28
N TYR A 198 13.53 8.18 5.96
CA TYR A 198 12.99 9.32 6.69
C TYR A 198 11.58 8.99 7.16
N THR A 199 11.23 9.38 8.39
CA THR A 199 9.90 9.15 8.96
C THR A 199 9.37 10.41 9.64
N TRP A 200 8.04 10.61 9.62
CA TRP A 200 7.35 11.71 10.28
C TRP A 200 5.87 11.38 10.52
N GLY A 201 5.19 12.19 11.31
CA GLY A 201 3.82 11.98 11.75
C GLY A 201 3.75 11.43 13.17
N ALA A 202 2.81 10.53 13.45
CA ALA A 202 2.59 9.98 14.79
C ALA A 202 3.70 9.02 15.22
N GLY A 203 4.34 9.30 16.35
CA GLY A 203 5.36 8.43 16.97
C GLY A 203 4.81 7.31 17.86
N ARG A 204 3.49 7.10 17.86
CA ARG A 204 2.84 6.06 18.67
C ARG A 204 3.43 4.69 18.35
N GLU A 205 3.57 3.85 19.38
CA GLU A 205 4.11 2.49 19.26
C GLU A 205 5.51 2.44 18.61
N TYR A 206 6.26 3.55 18.71
CA TYR A 206 7.60 3.70 18.13
C TYR A 206 7.65 3.58 16.59
N ALA A 207 6.55 3.87 15.91
CA ALA A 207 6.43 3.69 14.46
C ALA A 207 7.46 4.51 13.67
N LEU A 208 7.95 5.64 14.20
CA LEU A 208 8.96 6.46 13.53
C LEU A 208 10.40 5.92 13.64
N GLY A 209 10.70 4.98 14.53
CA GLY A 209 12.02 4.36 14.66
C GLY A 209 13.09 5.24 15.33
N HIS A 210 12.70 6.36 15.98
CA HIS A 210 13.61 7.33 16.59
C HIS A 210 14.00 7.02 18.06
N GLY A 211 13.60 5.85 18.58
CA GLY A 211 13.89 5.44 19.95
C GLY A 211 12.90 5.99 21.01
N ASN A 212 11.94 6.83 20.62
CA ASN A 212 10.91 7.42 21.47
C ASN A 212 9.51 7.34 20.81
N ARG A 213 8.48 7.86 21.49
CA ARG A 213 7.08 7.91 21.01
C ARG A 213 6.64 9.31 20.58
N ASP A 214 7.58 10.23 20.44
CA ASP A 214 7.29 11.60 20.06
C ASP A 214 6.85 11.66 18.60
N SER A 215 5.82 12.46 18.33
CA SER A 215 5.41 12.75 16.96
C SER A 215 6.37 13.76 16.33
N CYS A 216 6.63 13.61 15.05
CA CYS A 216 7.51 14.49 14.29
C CYS A 216 6.72 15.12 13.13
N LYS A 217 6.61 16.46 13.09
CA LYS A 217 5.80 17.17 12.10
C LYS A 217 6.47 17.32 10.73
N THR A 218 7.76 17.04 10.66
CA THR A 218 8.57 17.12 9.43
C THR A 218 9.39 15.86 9.27
N PRO A 219 9.75 15.46 8.04
CA PRO A 219 10.64 14.34 7.80
C PRO A 219 11.90 14.41 8.62
N LYS A 220 12.27 13.29 9.28
CA LYS A 220 13.49 13.13 10.04
C LYS A 220 14.15 11.81 9.70
N ARG A 221 15.47 11.82 9.46
CA ARG A 221 16.23 10.60 9.14
C ARG A 221 16.20 9.61 10.29
N VAL A 222 15.95 8.33 9.97
CA VAL A 222 15.97 7.23 10.93
C VAL A 222 17.41 6.85 11.23
N SER A 223 17.77 6.84 12.51
CA SER A 223 19.05 6.32 13.00
C SER A 223 19.01 4.78 13.11
N GLY A 224 20.20 4.15 13.19
CA GLY A 224 20.30 2.67 13.31
C GLY A 224 20.22 1.90 11.97
N LEU A 225 20.19 2.63 10.85
CA LEU A 225 20.36 2.09 9.49
C LEU A 225 21.66 2.64 8.84
N ASP A 226 22.58 3.18 9.63
CA ASP A 226 23.81 3.74 9.10
C ASP A 226 24.67 2.66 8.45
N GLY A 227 25.17 2.96 7.25
CA GLY A 227 25.92 2.00 6.41
C GLY A 227 25.06 0.93 5.73
N VAL A 228 23.72 0.96 5.90
CA VAL A 228 22.78 0.05 5.24
C VAL A 228 22.11 0.79 4.09
N LYS A 229 22.22 0.26 2.88
CA LYS A 229 21.51 0.80 1.71
C LYS A 229 20.12 0.16 1.58
N ILE A 230 19.10 0.84 2.09
CA ILE A 230 17.71 0.41 1.91
C ILE A 230 17.28 0.60 0.45
N THR A 231 16.50 -0.34 -0.07
CA THR A 231 16.01 -0.36 -1.47
C THR A 231 14.50 -0.50 -1.59
N GLN A 232 13.80 -0.83 -0.49
CA GLN A 232 12.35 -0.89 -0.43
C GLN A 232 11.87 -0.56 0.99
N ILE A 233 10.76 0.18 1.08
CA ILE A 233 10.05 0.45 2.33
C ILE A 233 8.58 0.06 2.18
N THR A 234 7.98 -0.43 3.25
CA THR A 234 6.54 -0.67 3.36
C THR A 234 6.08 -0.52 4.79
N CYS A 235 4.82 -0.14 4.98
CA CYS A 235 4.26 0.12 6.30
C CYS A 235 3.02 -0.72 6.55
N GLY A 236 2.89 -1.23 7.77
CA GLY A 236 1.60 -1.61 8.30
C GLY A 236 0.98 -0.47 9.11
N ARG A 237 0.01 -0.80 9.95
CA ARG A 237 -0.75 0.20 10.71
C ARG A 237 0.12 1.10 11.57
N ASN A 238 1.03 0.52 12.37
CA ASN A 238 1.95 1.23 13.27
C ASN A 238 3.33 0.56 13.29
N PHE A 239 3.80 0.02 12.18
CA PHE A 239 5.11 -0.58 12.04
C PHE A 239 5.65 -0.36 10.63
N VAL A 240 6.96 -0.49 10.49
CA VAL A 240 7.69 -0.34 9.22
C VAL A 240 8.55 -1.56 8.96
N MET A 241 8.59 -1.97 7.71
CA MET A 241 9.54 -2.91 7.15
C MET A 241 10.40 -2.21 6.10
N ALA A 242 11.70 -2.42 6.15
CA ALA A 242 12.65 -1.93 5.17
C ALA A 242 13.53 -3.09 4.69
N ARG A 243 13.77 -3.18 3.38
CA ARG A 243 14.65 -4.19 2.77
C ARG A 243 15.88 -3.51 2.21
N ASP A 244 17.05 -4.07 2.51
CA ASP A 244 18.32 -3.59 1.95
C ASP A 244 18.62 -4.18 0.55
N ASN A 245 19.75 -3.75 -0.02
CA ASN A 245 20.22 -4.20 -1.32
C ASN A 245 20.74 -5.66 -1.34
N GLU A 246 20.89 -6.30 -0.18
CA GLU A 246 21.28 -7.70 -0.02
C GLU A 246 20.07 -8.61 0.24
N GLY A 247 18.85 -8.04 0.31
CA GLY A 247 17.61 -8.75 0.59
C GLY A 247 17.38 -9.02 2.08
N ALA A 248 18.14 -8.40 2.98
CA ALA A 248 17.87 -8.47 4.41
C ALA A 248 16.76 -7.48 4.79
N ILE A 249 15.96 -7.85 5.79
CA ILE A 249 14.80 -7.07 6.27
C ILE A 249 15.12 -6.45 7.63
N TYR A 250 14.72 -5.21 7.80
CA TYR A 250 14.72 -4.45 9.05
C TYR A 250 13.30 -4.08 9.44
N ALA A 251 12.95 -4.19 10.73
CA ALA A 251 11.61 -3.96 11.24
C ALA A 251 11.62 -3.14 12.53
N TRP A 252 10.63 -2.26 12.71
CA TRP A 252 10.42 -1.50 13.94
C TRP A 252 8.95 -1.06 14.08
N GLY A 253 8.58 -0.58 15.27
CA GLY A 253 7.22 -0.19 15.61
C GLY A 253 6.48 -1.27 16.38
N SER A 254 5.17 -1.38 16.18
CA SER A 254 4.28 -2.31 16.86
C SER A 254 4.56 -3.78 16.54
N ASN A 255 4.41 -4.65 17.56
CA ASN A 255 4.65 -6.10 17.47
C ASN A 255 3.63 -6.95 18.25
N GLU A 256 2.44 -6.43 18.51
CA GLU A 256 1.41 -7.12 19.34
C GLU A 256 1.02 -8.50 18.80
N TYR A 257 1.10 -8.68 17.48
CA TYR A 257 0.76 -9.92 16.77
C TYR A 257 1.98 -10.66 16.23
N GLY A 258 3.20 -10.24 16.60
CA GLY A 258 4.43 -10.79 16.03
C GLY A 258 4.77 -10.25 14.63
N GLN A 259 4.13 -9.16 14.19
CA GLN A 259 4.28 -8.61 12.83
C GLN A 259 5.68 -8.12 12.48
N LEU A 260 6.57 -7.92 13.47
CA LEU A 260 7.99 -7.62 13.19
C LEU A 260 8.80 -8.86 12.79
N GLY A 261 8.29 -10.08 12.99
CA GLY A 261 8.95 -11.31 12.56
C GLY A 261 10.20 -11.70 13.35
N LEU A 262 10.38 -11.15 14.55
CA LEU A 262 11.61 -11.28 15.35
C LEU A 262 11.61 -12.48 16.30
N GLY A 263 10.52 -13.27 16.33
CA GLY A 263 10.37 -14.45 17.21
C GLY A 263 10.13 -14.14 18.68
N LEU A 264 10.11 -12.87 19.05
CA LEU A 264 9.91 -12.39 20.43
C LEU A 264 8.57 -11.64 20.51
N ILE A 265 7.83 -11.83 21.62
CA ILE A 265 6.56 -11.16 21.90
C ILE A 265 6.84 -9.90 22.75
N GLU A 266 7.82 -9.11 22.36
CA GLU A 266 7.89 -7.74 22.86
C GLU A 266 6.88 -6.91 22.06
N LYS A 267 6.04 -6.12 22.73
CA LYS A 267 4.95 -5.38 22.10
C LYS A 267 5.38 -4.37 21.03
N PHE A 268 6.64 -3.95 21.02
CA PHE A 268 7.19 -2.99 20.06
C PHE A 268 8.72 -3.01 20.02
N LYS A 269 9.30 -2.49 18.94
CA LYS A 269 10.72 -2.14 18.82
C LYS A 269 10.87 -0.65 18.49
N ALA A 270 11.63 0.03 19.32
CA ALA A 270 11.79 1.49 19.25
C ALA A 270 12.72 1.95 18.11
N GLN A 271 13.56 1.07 17.60
CA GLN A 271 14.55 1.31 16.54
C GLN A 271 14.61 0.12 15.58
N PRO A 272 15.13 0.32 14.35
CA PRO A 272 15.25 -0.76 13.37
C PRO A 272 15.99 -1.99 13.91
N GLN A 273 15.40 -3.17 13.73
CA GLN A 273 15.98 -4.46 14.09
C GLN A 273 16.06 -5.36 12.86
N LYS A 274 17.24 -5.94 12.60
CA LYS A 274 17.46 -6.85 11.47
C LYS A 274 16.82 -8.22 11.74
N LEU A 275 16.00 -8.71 10.80
CA LEU A 275 15.50 -10.09 10.81
C LEU A 275 16.63 -11.05 10.43
N ARG A 276 16.74 -12.16 11.16
CA ARG A 276 17.85 -13.12 10.96
C ARG A 276 17.45 -14.34 10.11
N LEU A 277 16.15 -14.58 9.94
CA LEU A 277 15.63 -15.86 9.40
C LEU A 277 15.36 -15.83 7.89
N LEU A 278 15.39 -14.68 7.24
CA LEU A 278 15.11 -14.55 5.81
C LEU A 278 16.33 -14.08 5.04
N LYS A 279 16.49 -14.62 3.84
CA LYS A 279 17.51 -14.23 2.85
C LYS A 279 16.86 -14.16 1.47
N ASP A 280 17.55 -13.50 0.54
CA ASP A 280 17.18 -13.42 -0.87
C ASP A 280 15.76 -12.85 -1.11
N VAL A 281 15.26 -12.01 -0.19
CA VAL A 281 13.97 -11.34 -0.33
C VAL A 281 14.05 -10.29 -1.42
N VAL A 282 13.10 -10.33 -2.35
CA VAL A 282 13.02 -9.38 -3.48
C VAL A 282 11.85 -8.41 -3.35
N GLU A 283 10.80 -8.78 -2.63
CA GLU A 283 9.64 -7.94 -2.38
C GLU A 283 9.06 -8.15 -0.98
N ILE A 284 8.61 -7.07 -0.34
CA ILE A 284 7.88 -7.10 0.92
C ILE A 284 6.60 -6.29 0.81
N SER A 285 5.52 -6.77 1.43
CA SER A 285 4.23 -6.07 1.53
C SER A 285 3.66 -6.20 2.93
N CYS A 286 3.12 -5.10 3.48
CA CYS A 286 2.52 -5.06 4.80
C CYS A 286 1.02 -4.78 4.73
N GLY A 287 0.24 -5.57 5.47
CA GLY A 287 -1.14 -5.26 5.82
C GLY A 287 -1.23 -4.53 7.16
N ASP A 288 -2.42 -4.47 7.76
CA ASP A 288 -2.58 -3.81 9.06
C ASP A 288 -1.66 -4.41 10.12
N PHE A 289 -1.63 -5.75 10.21
CA PHE A 289 -0.92 -6.49 11.25
C PHE A 289 -0.23 -7.75 10.73
N HIS A 290 -0.05 -7.90 9.41
CA HIS A 290 0.65 -9.04 8.82
C HIS A 290 1.58 -8.59 7.70
N VAL A 291 2.51 -9.47 7.35
CA VAL A 291 3.54 -9.20 6.35
C VAL A 291 3.66 -10.39 5.41
N LEU A 292 3.89 -10.10 4.14
CA LEU A 292 4.33 -11.05 3.11
C LEU A 292 5.73 -10.67 2.64
N ALA A 293 6.60 -11.66 2.48
CA ALA A 293 7.91 -11.51 1.86
C ALA A 293 8.07 -12.54 0.74
N LEU A 294 8.40 -12.06 -0.44
CA LEU A 294 8.66 -12.86 -1.64
C LEU A 294 10.17 -13.02 -1.82
N THR A 295 10.63 -14.24 -2.03
CA THR A 295 12.02 -14.54 -2.34
C THR A 295 12.29 -14.56 -3.84
N SER A 296 13.56 -14.47 -4.24
CA SER A 296 14.00 -14.60 -5.64
C SER A 296 13.65 -15.95 -6.28
N GLN A 297 13.33 -16.96 -5.46
CA GLN A 297 12.88 -18.30 -5.90
C GLN A 297 11.37 -18.39 -6.12
N GLY A 298 10.63 -17.29 -5.90
CA GLY A 298 9.17 -17.25 -6.01
C GLY A 298 8.45 -17.92 -4.82
N GLU A 299 9.12 -18.12 -3.69
CA GLU A 299 8.53 -18.58 -2.44
C GLU A 299 8.03 -17.39 -1.63
N VAL A 300 6.91 -17.56 -0.93
CA VAL A 300 6.32 -16.52 -0.09
C VAL A 300 6.36 -16.96 1.37
N PHE A 301 6.87 -16.08 2.21
CA PHE A 301 6.80 -16.19 3.66
C PHE A 301 5.76 -15.20 4.18
N SER A 302 5.01 -15.59 5.20
CA SER A 302 4.05 -14.73 5.89
C SER A 302 4.20 -14.83 7.41
N TRP A 303 3.88 -13.73 8.11
CA TRP A 303 3.89 -13.67 9.57
C TRP A 303 3.04 -12.49 10.09
N GLY A 304 2.88 -12.40 11.40
CA GLY A 304 2.00 -11.45 12.08
C GLY A 304 0.64 -12.05 12.42
N SER A 305 -0.41 -11.26 12.35
CA SER A 305 -1.79 -11.68 12.65
C SER A 305 -2.30 -12.70 11.64
N GLY A 306 -2.90 -13.79 12.15
CA GLY A 306 -3.50 -14.87 11.35
C GLY A 306 -5.00 -15.04 11.53
N GLY A 307 -5.64 -14.23 12.40
CA GLY A 307 -7.04 -14.43 12.85
C GLY A 307 -8.09 -14.51 11.73
N ASP A 308 -7.86 -13.84 10.61
CA ASP A 308 -8.72 -13.90 9.41
C ASP A 308 -8.26 -14.93 8.38
N GLY A 309 -7.15 -15.65 8.62
CA GLY A 309 -6.53 -16.58 7.67
C GLY A 309 -5.61 -15.90 6.64
N GLN A 310 -5.28 -14.62 6.82
CA GLN A 310 -4.47 -13.80 5.91
C GLN A 310 -3.03 -14.29 5.72
N LEU A 311 -2.54 -15.18 6.60
CA LEU A 311 -1.21 -15.80 6.47
C LEU A 311 -1.17 -16.97 5.49
N GLY A 312 -2.32 -17.57 5.14
CA GLY A 312 -2.40 -18.61 4.12
C GLY A 312 -1.90 -20.01 4.54
N HIS A 313 -1.72 -20.29 5.84
CA HIS A 313 -1.12 -21.55 6.36
C HIS A 313 -2.14 -22.67 6.59
N GLY A 314 -3.42 -22.51 6.21
CA GLY A 314 -4.47 -23.51 6.46
C GLY A 314 -5.04 -23.47 7.88
N ASN A 315 -4.67 -22.46 8.67
CA ASN A 315 -5.20 -22.21 10.01
C ASN A 315 -5.30 -20.70 10.28
N ASN A 316 -5.82 -20.31 11.44
CA ASN A 316 -6.00 -18.91 11.84
C ASN A 316 -5.04 -18.49 12.98
N SER A 317 -3.92 -19.19 13.14
CA SER A 317 -2.92 -18.87 14.15
C SER A 317 -1.99 -17.76 13.67
N SER A 318 -1.71 -16.77 14.55
CA SER A 318 -0.69 -15.76 14.31
C SER A 318 0.71 -16.37 14.35
N GLN A 319 1.65 -15.81 13.60
CA GLN A 319 3.04 -16.26 13.51
C GLN A 319 3.98 -15.11 13.89
N ALA A 320 4.84 -15.34 14.89
CA ALA A 320 5.82 -14.33 15.32
C ALA A 320 7.13 -14.39 14.52
N THR A 321 7.27 -15.39 13.63
CA THR A 321 8.42 -15.57 12.74
C THR A 321 7.96 -15.78 11.30
N PRO A 322 8.78 -15.37 10.31
CA PRO A 322 8.51 -15.68 8.92
C PRO A 322 8.34 -17.19 8.70
N THR A 323 7.21 -17.58 8.15
CA THR A 323 6.86 -18.98 7.88
C THR A 323 6.45 -19.10 6.42
N VAL A 324 6.98 -20.13 5.70
CA VAL A 324 6.68 -20.34 4.28
C VAL A 324 5.22 -20.74 4.08
N ILE A 325 4.57 -20.16 3.05
CA ILE A 325 3.24 -20.62 2.61
C ILE A 325 3.43 -21.82 1.68
N ASN A 326 3.02 -22.99 2.14
CA ASN A 326 3.12 -24.22 1.36
C ASN A 326 2.06 -24.26 0.24
N ASN A 327 2.35 -25.03 -0.81
CA ASN A 327 1.42 -25.31 -1.92
C ASN A 327 1.01 -24.09 -2.76
N LEU A 328 1.72 -22.96 -2.68
CA LEU A 328 1.60 -21.88 -3.66
C LEU A 328 2.41 -22.22 -4.92
N PRO A 329 1.90 -21.87 -6.13
CA PRO A 329 2.73 -21.80 -7.33
C PRO A 329 3.89 -20.83 -7.14
N LYS A 330 4.83 -20.76 -8.10
CA LYS A 330 5.87 -19.72 -8.07
C LYS A 330 5.24 -18.33 -8.24
N ILE A 331 5.47 -17.47 -7.25
CA ILE A 331 4.88 -16.14 -7.17
C ILE A 331 5.83 -15.11 -7.78
N ALA A 332 5.24 -14.11 -8.43
CA ALA A 332 5.92 -12.95 -9.02
C ALA A 332 5.67 -11.66 -8.21
N HIS A 333 4.48 -11.51 -7.58
CA HIS A 333 4.13 -10.32 -6.78
C HIS A 333 3.23 -10.67 -5.61
N VAL A 334 3.33 -9.88 -4.53
CA VAL A 334 2.52 -9.99 -3.33
C VAL A 334 1.89 -8.66 -2.94
N ALA A 335 0.67 -8.68 -2.39
CA ALA A 335 -0.02 -7.51 -1.87
C ALA A 335 -0.76 -7.83 -0.58
N CYS A 336 -0.71 -6.93 0.40
CA CYS A 336 -1.44 -7.02 1.64
C CYS A 336 -2.48 -5.90 1.76
N GLY A 337 -3.71 -6.27 2.14
CA GLY A 337 -4.77 -5.36 2.58
C GLY A 337 -4.92 -5.32 4.10
N GLY A 338 -6.04 -4.84 4.61
CA GLY A 338 -6.27 -4.77 6.07
C GLY A 338 -6.17 -6.13 6.74
N GLY A 339 -6.85 -7.14 6.22
CA GLY A 339 -6.84 -8.51 6.73
C GLY A 339 -6.88 -9.57 5.63
N HIS A 340 -6.43 -9.26 4.41
CA HIS A 340 -6.38 -10.19 3.29
C HIS A 340 -5.07 -10.05 2.50
N SER A 341 -4.74 -11.07 1.74
CA SER A 341 -3.49 -11.21 1.00
C SER A 341 -3.75 -11.61 -0.44
N GLY A 342 -3.00 -11.02 -1.38
CA GLY A 342 -3.04 -11.33 -2.80
C GLY A 342 -1.68 -11.78 -3.31
N PHE A 343 -1.68 -12.73 -4.26
CA PHE A 343 -0.50 -13.35 -4.83
C PHE A 343 -0.67 -13.46 -6.35
N ILE A 344 0.21 -12.86 -7.11
CA ILE A 344 0.25 -13.01 -8.56
C ILE A 344 1.34 -14.02 -8.90
N THR A 345 0.99 -15.06 -9.62
CA THR A 345 1.94 -16.08 -10.07
C THR A 345 2.79 -15.62 -11.26
N GLN A 346 3.90 -16.29 -11.53
CA GLN A 346 4.76 -16.01 -12.69
C GLN A 346 4.02 -16.20 -14.03
N ASP A 347 2.94 -16.96 -14.05
CA ASP A 347 2.02 -17.12 -15.20
C ASP A 347 0.77 -16.23 -15.10
N PHE A 348 0.84 -15.13 -14.33
CA PHE A 348 -0.16 -14.07 -14.21
C PHE A 348 -1.52 -14.44 -13.62
N ARG A 349 -1.63 -15.54 -12.88
CA ARG A 349 -2.86 -15.91 -12.15
C ARG A 349 -2.89 -15.20 -10.80
N LEU A 350 -4.07 -14.83 -10.33
CA LEU A 350 -4.29 -14.21 -9.02
C LEU A 350 -4.83 -15.24 -8.02
N PHE A 351 -4.17 -15.33 -6.86
CA PHE A 351 -4.63 -16.06 -5.68
C PHE A 351 -4.87 -15.11 -4.53
N MET A 352 -5.88 -15.40 -3.70
CA MET A 352 -6.19 -14.57 -2.52
C MET A 352 -6.54 -15.43 -1.31
N CYS A 353 -6.24 -14.93 -0.10
CA CYS A 353 -6.65 -15.51 1.18
C CYS A 353 -6.89 -14.41 2.24
N GLY A 354 -7.38 -14.81 3.41
CA GLY A 354 -7.65 -13.91 4.52
C GLY A 354 -9.14 -13.57 4.65
N ARG A 355 -9.41 -12.36 5.13
CA ARG A 355 -10.75 -11.82 5.34
C ARG A 355 -11.53 -11.79 4.02
N GLY A 356 -12.73 -12.34 4.02
CA GLY A 356 -13.57 -12.45 2.82
C GLY A 356 -15.02 -12.03 3.02
N ILE A 357 -15.38 -11.58 4.24
CA ILE A 357 -16.77 -11.27 4.62
C ILE A 357 -17.40 -10.12 3.83
N ASP A 358 -16.58 -9.22 3.30
CA ASP A 358 -17.00 -8.10 2.45
C ASP A 358 -16.91 -8.42 0.94
N GLY A 359 -16.54 -9.66 0.58
CA GLY A 359 -16.33 -10.09 -0.79
C GLY A 359 -14.97 -9.76 -1.39
N GLN A 360 -14.03 -9.19 -0.61
CA GLN A 360 -12.71 -8.72 -1.07
C GLN A 360 -11.79 -9.82 -1.64
N LEU A 361 -12.14 -11.10 -1.47
CA LEU A 361 -11.40 -12.21 -2.08
C LEU A 361 -11.82 -12.51 -3.53
N GLY A 362 -12.86 -11.83 -4.08
CA GLY A 362 -13.24 -11.92 -5.48
C GLY A 362 -13.81 -13.27 -5.90
N ARG A 363 -14.50 -13.99 -5.01
CA ARG A 363 -14.95 -15.37 -5.26
C ARG A 363 -16.31 -15.41 -5.91
N GLN A 364 -16.49 -16.38 -6.79
CA GLN A 364 -17.79 -16.75 -7.36
C GLN A 364 -18.43 -17.92 -6.59
N GLY A 365 -19.75 -17.98 -6.48
CA GLY A 365 -20.47 -19.10 -5.86
C GLY A 365 -21.69 -18.69 -5.04
N LYS A 366 -22.16 -19.56 -4.15
CA LYS A 366 -23.27 -19.27 -3.25
C LYS A 366 -22.86 -18.23 -2.20
N ILE A 367 -23.81 -17.38 -1.80
CA ILE A 367 -23.58 -16.25 -0.86
C ILE A 367 -22.80 -16.67 0.40
N GLU A 368 -23.14 -17.79 1.02
CA GLU A 368 -22.48 -18.32 2.22
C GLU A 368 -21.01 -18.70 2.00
N SER A 369 -20.62 -19.04 0.76
CA SER A 369 -19.24 -19.36 0.41
C SER A 369 -18.44 -18.16 -0.09
N ILE A 370 -19.10 -17.10 -0.54
CA ILE A 370 -18.50 -15.89 -1.11
C ILE A 370 -18.04 -14.97 0.03
N ALA A 371 -18.90 -14.74 1.02
CA ALA A 371 -18.65 -13.86 2.17
C ALA A 371 -18.07 -14.63 3.36
N SER A 372 -16.90 -15.23 3.18
CA SER A 372 -16.22 -15.97 4.26
C SER A 372 -14.71 -15.88 4.17
N ASN A 373 -14.06 -15.87 5.33
CA ASN A 373 -12.60 -15.90 5.44
C ASN A 373 -12.01 -17.18 4.84
N ARG A 374 -10.78 -17.09 4.34
CA ARG A 374 -10.01 -18.23 3.80
C ARG A 374 -8.60 -18.23 4.35
N ASN A 375 -8.22 -19.32 4.96
CA ASN A 375 -6.89 -19.52 5.54
C ASN A 375 -5.90 -20.25 4.61
N ILE A 376 -6.31 -20.52 3.37
CA ILE A 376 -5.46 -20.99 2.27
C ILE A 376 -5.65 -20.09 1.06
N PRO A 377 -4.58 -19.78 0.30
CA PRO A 377 -4.71 -19.05 -0.96
C PRO A 377 -5.53 -19.84 -1.98
N LEU A 378 -6.55 -19.19 -2.55
CA LEU A 378 -7.41 -19.75 -3.61
C LEU A 378 -7.36 -18.86 -4.84
N GLN A 379 -7.35 -19.46 -6.02
CA GLN A 379 -7.39 -18.75 -7.30
C GLN A 379 -8.67 -17.93 -7.44
N VAL A 380 -8.53 -16.72 -7.97
CA VAL A 380 -9.69 -15.89 -8.37
C VAL A 380 -10.12 -16.30 -9.77
N GLU A 381 -11.13 -17.18 -9.84
CA GLU A 381 -11.58 -17.84 -11.07
C GLU A 381 -12.05 -16.85 -12.15
N HIS A 382 -12.50 -15.66 -11.77
CA HIS A 382 -12.89 -14.61 -12.71
C HIS A 382 -11.77 -14.30 -13.73
N PHE A 383 -10.53 -14.39 -13.30
CA PHE A 383 -9.33 -14.10 -14.11
C PHE A 383 -8.62 -15.37 -14.63
N SER A 384 -9.27 -16.53 -14.63
CA SER A 384 -8.64 -17.79 -15.03
C SER A 384 -8.12 -17.81 -16.48
N ARG A 385 -8.64 -16.92 -17.34
CA ARG A 385 -8.24 -16.77 -18.75
C ARG A 385 -7.58 -15.43 -19.06
N SER A 386 -7.45 -14.54 -18.07
CA SER A 386 -6.88 -13.20 -18.20
C SER A 386 -5.51 -13.13 -17.54
N ARG A 387 -4.71 -12.12 -17.86
CA ARG A 387 -3.41 -11.86 -17.26
C ARG A 387 -3.52 -10.75 -16.20
N VAL A 388 -3.37 -11.09 -14.94
CA VAL A 388 -3.35 -10.11 -13.85
C VAL A 388 -1.96 -9.51 -13.74
N LEU A 389 -1.84 -8.21 -13.96
CA LEU A 389 -0.55 -7.49 -13.95
C LEU A 389 -0.20 -6.91 -12.59
N GLN A 390 -1.21 -6.38 -11.89
CA GLN A 390 -1.05 -5.79 -10.56
C GLN A 390 -2.28 -6.06 -9.72
N VAL A 391 -2.11 -6.24 -8.42
CA VAL A 391 -3.18 -6.23 -7.42
C VAL A 391 -2.84 -5.20 -6.34
N ALA A 392 -3.83 -4.42 -5.91
CA ALA A 392 -3.74 -3.55 -4.75
C ALA A 392 -4.87 -3.91 -3.79
N ALA A 393 -4.52 -4.12 -2.54
CA ALA A 393 -5.45 -4.55 -1.51
C ALA A 393 -5.68 -3.40 -0.51
N GLY A 394 -6.93 -2.96 -0.41
CA GLY A 394 -7.37 -1.93 0.53
C GLY A 394 -7.80 -2.50 1.88
N MET A 395 -8.49 -1.71 2.70
CA MET A 395 -8.97 -2.16 4.01
C MET A 395 -9.93 -3.36 3.87
N HIS A 396 -10.93 -3.24 3.01
CA HIS A 396 -11.97 -4.24 2.78
C HIS A 396 -12.34 -4.39 1.30
N HIS A 397 -11.46 -3.97 0.38
CA HIS A 397 -11.68 -4.05 -1.06
C HIS A 397 -10.37 -4.42 -1.77
N SER A 398 -10.47 -4.76 -3.02
CA SER A 398 -9.33 -5.11 -3.87
C SER A 398 -9.48 -4.49 -5.24
N LEU A 399 -8.34 -4.14 -5.83
CA LEU A 399 -8.20 -3.61 -7.19
C LEU A 399 -7.24 -4.49 -7.97
N ALA A 400 -7.45 -4.67 -9.27
CA ALA A 400 -6.48 -5.33 -10.13
C ALA A 400 -6.41 -4.67 -11.53
N LEU A 401 -5.20 -4.57 -12.07
CA LEU A 401 -4.97 -4.28 -13.49
C LEU A 401 -4.87 -5.60 -14.24
N VAL A 402 -5.68 -5.77 -15.28
CA VAL A 402 -5.87 -7.05 -15.97
C VAL A 402 -5.90 -6.83 -17.46
N ILE A 403 -5.16 -7.66 -18.22
CA ILE A 403 -5.31 -7.80 -19.66
C ILE A 403 -6.28 -8.97 -19.89
N ASP A 404 -7.44 -8.66 -20.46
CA ASP A 404 -8.42 -9.65 -20.86
C ASP A 404 -8.01 -10.28 -22.21
N ASN A 405 -8.15 -11.60 -22.32
CA ASN A 405 -7.86 -12.37 -23.54
C ASN A 405 -9.08 -12.44 -24.48
#